data_71946ac1092658217e923ff198ade206
#
_entry.id   71946ac1092658217e923ff198ade206
#
_cell.length_a   1.000
_cell.length_b   1.000
_cell.length_c   1.000
_cell.angle_alpha   90.00
_cell.angle_beta   90.00
_cell.angle_gamma   90.00
#
_symmetry.space_group_name_H-M   'P 1'
#
loop_
_entity.id
_entity.type
_entity.pdbx_description
1 polymer ?
#
loop_
_entity_poly.entity_id
_entity_poly.type
_entity_poly.pdbx_seq_one_letter_code
_entity_poly.pdbx_strand_id
1 'polypeptide(L)'
;MSGLNRFTPLIMASLISMTVQTASAHGPASVPDDNVPGREISFPDTADRLTLSVDLHTHSVFSDGHVWPRIRVGEAIRDGLDAMAITEHLEWQPHLADIPHEDRNRAYEEALASLPEGSDLILIAGSEITRSEPIGHMNAVFIEDANALLQRGTPSEPFDMRDYYIQSGQWPAEEVLQAANEQGAFVFWNHAWWQLPNQMAAMTDFHVQAARAGTLQGIEIANGDTYSPEAFQIALDHDLTLVGVSDVHNLIDWDYPPHAGDHRPVNLVLAEERSTESIRAALMDGHTVVWFRNLLIGRERDLRPLLEASLKATSASWRGESSVLELVLANTSDASFVLENLSEHTLINDANTIVVPPHSNDTYSLRVSERSDTIVLPVRVRNALTAPDVYAEMQFRVSP
;
A
#
# COMPACT_ATOMS: atom_id res chain seq x y z
N MET A 1 2.55 -45.25 95.17
CA MET A 1 1.20 -45.23 94.68
C MET A 1 1.15 -44.30 93.49
N SER A 2 0.93 -44.89 92.38
CA SER A 2 1.07 -44.59 91.01
C SER A 2 0.03 -43.59 90.51
N GLY A 3 0.44 -42.53 89.87
CA GLY A 3 -0.44 -41.64 89.14
C GLY A 3 0.06 -41.60 87.66
N LEU A 4 -0.69 -42.27 86.78
CA LEU A 4 -0.44 -42.26 85.35
C LEU A 4 -0.86 -40.89 84.75
N ASN A 5 0.06 -40.18 84.24
CA ASN A 5 -0.20 -39.05 83.33
C ASN A 5 -0.41 -39.57 81.91
N ARG A 6 -1.61 -39.39 81.36
CA ARG A 6 -1.94 -39.64 79.98
C ARG A 6 -1.59 -38.37 79.15
N PHE A 7 -0.61 -38.47 78.32
CA PHE A 7 -0.35 -37.47 77.25
C PHE A 7 -1.24 -37.77 76.02
N THR A 8 -2.07 -36.84 75.65
CA THR A 8 -2.83 -36.87 74.42
C THR A 8 -2.01 -36.11 73.36
N PRO A 9 -1.67 -36.68 72.24
CA PRO A 9 -0.99 -35.95 71.20
C PRO A 9 -2.00 -35.08 70.37
N LEU A 10 -1.77 -33.80 70.35
CA LEU A 10 -2.43 -32.86 69.44
C LEU A 10 -1.90 -33.05 68.01
N ILE A 11 -2.74 -33.59 67.11
CA ILE A 11 -2.41 -33.69 65.69
C ILE A 11 -2.75 -32.32 65.11
N MET A 12 -1.72 -31.55 64.78
CA MET A 12 -1.80 -30.32 64.07
C MET A 12 -1.89 -30.64 62.57
N ALA A 13 -3.09 -30.59 62.00
CA ALA A 13 -3.29 -30.74 60.55
C ALA A 13 -2.86 -29.45 59.84
N SER A 14 -1.69 -29.48 59.21
CA SER A 14 -1.24 -28.42 58.30
C SER A 14 -2.03 -28.51 56.99
N LEU A 15 -2.98 -27.62 56.77
CA LEU A 15 -3.56 -27.37 55.45
C LEU A 15 -2.49 -26.76 54.53
N ILE A 16 -1.92 -27.57 53.66
CA ILE A 16 -1.12 -27.08 52.53
C ILE A 16 -2.11 -26.56 51.51
N SER A 17 -2.24 -25.25 51.43
CA SER A 17 -2.98 -24.58 50.36
C SER A 17 -2.15 -24.72 49.06
N MET A 18 -2.49 -25.68 48.22
CA MET A 18 -1.96 -25.72 46.83
C MET A 18 -2.61 -24.61 46.04
N THR A 19 -1.89 -23.49 45.87
CA THR A 19 -2.20 -22.53 44.84
C THR A 19 -1.88 -23.20 43.49
N VAL A 20 -2.90 -23.55 42.72
CA VAL A 20 -2.76 -23.94 41.32
C VAL A 20 -2.33 -22.67 40.58
N GLN A 21 -1.01 -22.54 40.37
CA GLN A 21 -0.53 -21.61 39.36
C GLN A 21 -0.91 -22.21 38.00
N THR A 22 -1.85 -21.60 37.33
CA THR A 22 -2.06 -21.83 35.90
C THR A 22 -0.78 -21.38 35.19
N ALA A 23 0.09 -22.33 34.86
CA ALA A 23 1.19 -22.05 33.94
C ALA A 23 0.55 -21.63 32.63
N SER A 24 0.64 -20.34 32.28
CA SER A 24 0.39 -19.88 30.92
C SER A 24 1.45 -20.56 30.06
N ALA A 25 1.03 -21.43 29.15
CA ALA A 25 1.96 -22.19 28.29
C ALA A 25 2.65 -21.25 27.26
N HIS A 26 2.18 -20.01 27.16
CA HIS A 26 2.80 -18.94 26.42
C HIS A 26 3.40 -17.97 27.43
N GLY A 27 4.73 -18.00 27.57
CA GLY A 27 5.41 -16.86 28.20
C GLY A 27 4.98 -15.58 27.49
N PRO A 28 4.88 -14.45 28.19
CA PRO A 28 4.74 -13.19 27.50
C PRO A 28 5.96 -13.07 26.60
N ALA A 29 5.75 -13.21 25.29
CA ALA A 29 6.64 -12.60 24.36
C ALA A 29 6.47 -11.10 24.62
N SER A 30 7.24 -10.57 25.56
CA SER A 30 7.40 -9.14 25.67
C SER A 30 8.18 -8.73 24.43
N VAL A 31 7.48 -8.52 23.33
CA VAL A 31 7.94 -7.57 22.34
C VAL A 31 7.93 -6.25 23.11
N PRO A 32 9.05 -5.54 23.23
CA PRO A 32 9.01 -4.19 23.76
C PRO A 32 8.10 -3.39 22.84
N ASP A 33 6.90 -3.08 23.27
CA ASP A 33 5.94 -2.24 22.54
C ASP A 33 6.50 -0.85 22.22
N ASP A 34 7.61 -0.47 22.85
CA ASP A 34 8.06 0.91 22.88
C ASP A 34 9.19 1.23 21.90
N ASN A 35 9.64 0.29 21.04
CA ASN A 35 10.84 0.49 20.22
C ASN A 35 10.76 0.07 18.76
N VAL A 36 9.63 -0.32 18.24
CA VAL A 36 9.40 -0.34 16.78
C VAL A 36 8.58 0.91 16.48
N PRO A 37 9.20 2.00 16.00
CA PRO A 37 8.41 3.14 15.54
C PRO A 37 7.45 2.61 14.51
N GLY A 38 6.16 2.84 14.69
CA GLY A 38 5.18 2.62 13.66
C GLY A 38 5.66 3.36 12.43
N ARG A 39 5.62 2.70 11.31
CA ARG A 39 5.88 3.34 10.02
C ARG A 39 4.57 3.96 9.57
N GLU A 40 4.25 5.12 10.16
CA GLU A 40 3.05 5.84 9.79
C GLU A 40 3.28 6.52 8.44
N ILE A 41 2.61 6.05 7.39
CA ILE A 41 2.68 6.65 6.07
C ILE A 41 1.88 7.96 6.10
N SER A 42 2.57 9.08 5.85
CA SER A 42 1.99 10.41 5.96
C SER A 42 2.31 11.29 4.75
N PHE A 43 1.24 11.73 4.08
CA PHE A 43 1.29 12.72 3.00
C PHE A 43 0.26 13.81 3.28
N PRO A 44 0.52 15.07 2.92
CA PRO A 44 -0.44 16.15 3.12
C PRO A 44 -1.62 16.01 2.17
N ASP A 45 -2.77 16.46 2.62
CA ASP A 45 -3.93 16.66 1.77
C ASP A 45 -3.63 17.71 0.69
N THR A 46 -4.23 17.53 -0.49
CA THR A 46 -4.22 18.56 -1.53
C THR A 46 -5.23 19.69 -1.18
N ALA A 47 -5.30 20.73 -2.00
CA ALA A 47 -6.23 21.83 -1.74
C ALA A 47 -7.71 21.38 -1.72
N ASP A 48 -8.04 20.33 -2.49
CA ASP A 48 -9.42 19.94 -2.76
C ASP A 48 -9.74 18.49 -2.36
N ARG A 49 -8.74 17.68 -1.98
CA ARG A 49 -8.90 16.24 -1.70
C ARG A 49 -8.04 15.78 -0.54
N LEU A 50 -8.55 14.80 0.20
CA LEU A 50 -7.76 14.04 1.17
C LEU A 50 -6.79 13.12 0.43
N THR A 51 -5.61 12.93 1.00
CA THR A 51 -4.61 11.99 0.51
C THR A 51 -4.62 10.74 1.40
N LEU A 52 -5.22 9.66 0.92
CA LEU A 52 -5.38 8.42 1.66
C LEU A 52 -4.38 7.36 1.18
N SER A 53 -3.66 6.75 2.11
CA SER A 53 -2.71 5.66 1.84
C SER A 53 -3.44 4.32 1.76
N VAL A 54 -3.40 3.65 0.60
CA VAL A 54 -4.21 2.47 0.32
C VAL A 54 -3.38 1.35 -0.32
N ASP A 55 -3.44 0.14 0.24
CA ASP A 55 -2.90 -1.08 -0.36
C ASP A 55 -4.03 -1.99 -0.84
N LEU A 56 -4.09 -2.23 -2.16
CA LEU A 56 -5.22 -2.92 -2.81
C LEU A 56 -4.94 -4.37 -3.16
N HIS A 57 -3.76 -4.93 -2.77
CA HIS A 57 -3.38 -6.30 -3.11
C HIS A 57 -2.60 -6.95 -1.98
N THR A 58 -3.26 -7.86 -1.26
CA THR A 58 -2.66 -8.59 -0.14
C THR A 58 -3.20 -10.01 -0.04
N HIS A 59 -2.34 -10.94 0.39
CA HIS A 59 -2.66 -12.35 0.54
C HIS A 59 -2.51 -12.84 1.98
N SER A 60 -3.26 -13.87 2.32
CA SER A 60 -3.18 -14.58 3.59
C SER A 60 -3.16 -16.10 3.38
N VAL A 61 -3.24 -16.86 4.47
CA VAL A 61 -3.32 -18.33 4.43
C VAL A 61 -4.59 -18.88 3.74
N PHE A 62 -5.51 -18.01 3.38
CA PHE A 62 -6.71 -18.39 2.62
C PHE A 62 -6.50 -18.45 1.11
N SER A 63 -5.28 -18.16 0.64
CA SER A 63 -4.76 -18.53 -0.68
C SER A 63 -3.32 -19.03 -0.52
N ASP A 64 -2.32 -18.31 -0.94
CA ASP A 64 -0.91 -18.71 -0.90
C ASP A 64 -0.03 -17.81 -0.01
N GLY A 65 -0.63 -16.88 0.73
CA GLY A 65 0.06 -16.13 1.76
C GLY A 65 0.38 -16.99 2.99
N HIS A 66 1.30 -16.52 3.83
CA HIS A 66 1.85 -17.27 4.95
C HIS A 66 1.34 -16.80 6.32
N VAL A 67 0.48 -15.78 6.35
CA VAL A 67 -0.04 -15.20 7.61
C VAL A 67 -1.57 -15.18 7.64
N TRP A 68 -2.12 -15.14 8.84
CA TRP A 68 -3.58 -14.98 9.00
C TRP A 68 -4.04 -13.56 8.68
N PRO A 69 -5.30 -13.36 8.21
CA PRO A 69 -5.84 -12.03 7.90
C PRO A 69 -5.67 -11.01 9.02
N ARG A 70 -5.81 -11.44 10.30
CA ARG A 70 -5.58 -10.56 11.46
C ARG A 70 -4.17 -9.97 11.52
N ILE A 71 -3.16 -10.66 10.96
CA ILE A 71 -1.79 -10.16 10.90
C ILE A 71 -1.73 -9.05 9.86
N ARG A 72 -2.36 -9.21 8.69
CA ARG A 72 -2.50 -8.15 7.67
C ARG A 72 -3.13 -6.89 8.23
N VAL A 73 -4.21 -7.05 9.02
CA VAL A 73 -4.86 -5.92 9.72
C VAL A 73 -3.88 -5.22 10.68
N GLY A 74 -3.15 -6.00 11.50
CA GLY A 74 -2.16 -5.43 12.42
C GLY A 74 -1.01 -4.72 11.70
N GLU A 75 -0.53 -5.26 10.58
CA GLU A 75 0.50 -4.65 9.73
C GLU A 75 0.00 -3.34 9.10
N ALA A 76 -1.24 -3.32 8.58
CA ALA A 76 -1.83 -2.12 8.00
C ALA A 76 -2.01 -0.98 9.02
N ILE A 77 -2.52 -1.30 10.21
CA ILE A 77 -2.66 -0.33 11.31
C ILE A 77 -1.30 0.23 11.72
N ARG A 78 -0.30 -0.63 11.91
CA ARG A 78 1.05 -0.22 12.30
C ARG A 78 1.73 0.67 11.24
N ASP A 79 1.50 0.37 9.97
CA ASP A 79 2.04 1.14 8.85
C ASP A 79 1.22 2.42 8.57
N GLY A 80 0.14 2.66 9.32
CA GLY A 80 -0.70 3.86 9.20
C GLY A 80 -1.50 3.92 7.91
N LEU A 81 -1.87 2.76 7.32
CA LEU A 81 -2.72 2.74 6.14
C LEU A 81 -4.13 3.24 6.46
N ASP A 82 -4.70 4.03 5.55
CA ASP A 82 -6.09 4.47 5.60
C ASP A 82 -7.04 3.35 5.15
N ALA A 83 -6.62 2.55 4.15
CA ALA A 83 -7.40 1.41 3.70
C ALA A 83 -6.52 0.26 3.20
N MET A 84 -7.06 -0.97 3.29
CA MET A 84 -6.42 -2.17 2.77
C MET A 84 -7.47 -3.11 2.20
N ALA A 85 -7.19 -3.71 1.03
CA ALA A 85 -8.00 -4.78 0.47
C ALA A 85 -7.46 -6.16 0.88
N ILE A 86 -8.38 -7.10 1.10
CA ILE A 86 -8.09 -8.53 1.21
C ILE A 86 -8.44 -9.16 -0.14
N THR A 87 -7.44 -9.70 -0.83
CA THR A 87 -7.56 -10.11 -2.25
C THR A 87 -7.01 -11.50 -2.51
N GLU A 88 -7.48 -12.46 -1.75
CA GLU A 88 -7.09 -13.86 -1.93
C GLU A 88 -7.35 -14.34 -3.36
N HIS A 89 -6.46 -15.19 -3.88
CA HIS A 89 -6.72 -15.91 -5.12
C HIS A 89 -8.04 -16.67 -5.08
N LEU A 90 -8.86 -16.58 -6.10
CA LEU A 90 -10.10 -17.37 -6.21
C LEU A 90 -9.80 -18.82 -6.56
N GLU A 91 -8.99 -19.06 -7.57
CA GLU A 91 -8.76 -20.37 -8.16
C GLU A 91 -7.51 -21.06 -7.63
N TRP A 92 -6.48 -20.28 -7.25
CA TRP A 92 -5.22 -20.81 -6.74
C TRP A 92 -5.27 -20.94 -5.21
N GLN A 93 -5.36 -22.18 -4.70
CA GLN A 93 -5.69 -22.49 -3.31
C GLN A 93 -4.75 -23.55 -2.72
N PRO A 94 -3.44 -23.28 -2.59
CA PRO A 94 -2.47 -24.28 -2.17
C PRO A 94 -2.69 -24.80 -0.75
N HIS A 95 -3.32 -24.02 0.12
CA HIS A 95 -3.58 -24.40 1.52
C HIS A 95 -4.96 -25.00 1.75
N LEU A 96 -5.78 -25.20 0.70
CA LEU A 96 -7.17 -25.63 0.84
C LEU A 96 -7.32 -26.98 1.58
N ALA A 97 -6.37 -27.90 1.39
CA ALA A 97 -6.38 -29.20 2.08
C ALA A 97 -6.11 -29.07 3.59
N ASP A 98 -5.25 -28.14 3.98
CA ASP A 98 -4.82 -27.93 5.38
C ASP A 98 -5.72 -26.93 6.11
N ILE A 99 -6.26 -25.94 5.36
CA ILE A 99 -7.16 -24.89 5.86
C ILE A 99 -8.44 -24.94 5.01
N PRO A 100 -9.34 -25.91 5.24
CA PRO A 100 -10.57 -26.03 4.48
C PRO A 100 -11.45 -24.79 4.63
N HIS A 101 -11.79 -24.16 3.50
CA HIS A 101 -12.71 -23.03 3.44
C HIS A 101 -13.45 -23.05 2.11
N GLU A 102 -14.73 -23.30 2.18
CA GLU A 102 -15.59 -23.27 1.00
C GLU A 102 -16.00 -21.84 0.66
N ASP A 103 -16.21 -21.01 1.67
CA ASP A 103 -16.60 -19.61 1.52
C ASP A 103 -15.39 -18.72 1.25
N ARG A 104 -15.36 -18.09 0.08
CA ARG A 104 -14.27 -17.17 -0.35
C ARG A 104 -14.35 -15.81 0.34
N ASN A 105 -15.46 -15.48 0.97
CA ASN A 105 -15.58 -14.26 1.78
C ASN A 105 -14.90 -14.40 3.15
N ARG A 106 -14.59 -15.62 3.58
CA ARG A 106 -14.06 -15.91 4.92
C ARG A 106 -12.80 -15.11 5.26
N ALA A 107 -11.88 -14.93 4.32
CA ALA A 107 -10.65 -14.17 4.57
C ALA A 107 -10.96 -12.72 4.98
N TYR A 108 -11.87 -12.07 4.26
CA TYR A 108 -12.34 -10.73 4.56
C TYR A 108 -13.09 -10.66 5.90
N GLU A 109 -13.97 -11.63 6.16
CA GLU A 109 -14.74 -11.70 7.41
C GLU A 109 -13.82 -11.88 8.62
N GLU A 110 -12.78 -12.72 8.54
CA GLU A 110 -11.76 -12.92 9.58
C GLU A 110 -10.93 -11.62 9.78
N ALA A 111 -10.58 -10.91 8.70
CA ALA A 111 -9.92 -9.62 8.80
C ALA A 111 -10.82 -8.59 9.51
N LEU A 112 -12.07 -8.48 9.08
CA LEU A 112 -13.06 -7.55 9.65
C LEU A 112 -13.30 -7.83 11.14
N ALA A 113 -13.43 -9.10 11.52
CA ALA A 113 -13.60 -9.51 12.91
C ALA A 113 -12.37 -9.23 13.80
N SER A 114 -11.21 -9.00 13.19
CA SER A 114 -9.96 -8.70 13.89
C SER A 114 -9.67 -7.20 14.06
N LEU A 115 -10.47 -6.32 13.45
CA LEU A 115 -10.33 -4.88 13.64
C LEU A 115 -10.50 -4.50 15.11
N PRO A 116 -9.55 -3.77 15.71
CA PRO A 116 -9.71 -3.22 17.04
C PRO A 116 -10.91 -2.26 17.11
N GLU A 117 -11.60 -2.23 18.26
CA GLU A 117 -12.67 -1.27 18.50
C GLU A 117 -12.13 0.17 18.36
N GLY A 118 -12.78 0.97 17.50
CA GLY A 118 -12.37 2.35 17.23
C GLY A 118 -11.22 2.50 16.24
N SER A 119 -10.84 1.43 15.52
CA SER A 119 -9.88 1.52 14.42
C SER A 119 -10.45 2.35 13.26
N ASP A 120 -9.64 3.24 12.72
CA ASP A 120 -9.96 4.05 11.54
C ASP A 120 -9.59 3.35 10.21
N LEU A 121 -8.98 2.16 10.26
CA LEU A 121 -8.62 1.39 9.06
C LEU A 121 -9.88 0.93 8.31
N ILE A 122 -9.97 1.28 7.03
CA ILE A 122 -11.02 0.81 6.13
C ILE A 122 -10.57 -0.51 5.50
N LEU A 123 -11.29 -1.60 5.76
CA LEU A 123 -11.09 -2.87 5.07
C LEU A 123 -11.98 -2.96 3.84
N ILE A 124 -11.38 -3.34 2.72
CA ILE A 124 -12.04 -3.47 1.42
C ILE A 124 -12.13 -4.96 1.06
N ALA A 125 -13.34 -5.43 0.78
CA ALA A 125 -13.55 -6.78 0.26
C ALA A 125 -13.07 -6.86 -1.18
N GLY A 126 -12.27 -7.89 -1.49
CA GLY A 126 -11.75 -8.12 -2.83
C GLY A 126 -11.39 -9.58 -3.07
N SER A 127 -10.97 -9.87 -4.27
CA SER A 127 -10.42 -11.16 -4.65
C SER A 127 -9.54 -11.03 -5.88
N GLU A 128 -8.55 -11.90 -5.99
CA GLU A 128 -7.73 -12.03 -7.18
C GLU A 128 -8.26 -13.12 -8.10
N ILE A 129 -8.74 -12.70 -9.26
CA ILE A 129 -9.16 -13.56 -10.37
C ILE A 129 -7.90 -14.08 -11.03
N THR A 130 -7.60 -15.37 -10.82
CA THR A 130 -6.32 -15.97 -11.20
C THR A 130 -6.45 -16.72 -12.50
N ARG A 131 -5.85 -16.21 -13.57
CA ARG A 131 -5.82 -16.83 -14.90
C ARG A 131 -4.40 -17.05 -15.38
N SER A 132 -4.21 -18.10 -16.16
CA SER A 132 -2.92 -18.32 -16.81
C SER A 132 -2.63 -17.25 -17.85
N GLU A 133 -1.34 -16.97 -18.04
CA GLU A 133 -0.90 -16.12 -19.13
C GLU A 133 -1.41 -16.66 -20.50
N PRO A 134 -1.76 -15.78 -21.44
CA PRO A 134 -1.49 -14.33 -21.47
C PRO A 134 -2.63 -13.44 -20.93
N ILE A 135 -3.63 -13.98 -20.26
CA ILE A 135 -4.69 -13.21 -19.60
C ILE A 135 -4.15 -12.62 -18.29
N GLY A 136 -3.42 -13.43 -17.51
CA GLY A 136 -2.85 -13.02 -16.24
C GLY A 136 -3.88 -12.84 -15.12
N HIS A 137 -3.45 -12.24 -14.04
CA HIS A 137 -4.26 -12.06 -12.84
C HIS A 137 -4.91 -10.66 -12.81
N MET A 138 -6.07 -10.57 -12.17
CA MET A 138 -6.80 -9.31 -12.00
C MET A 138 -7.44 -9.26 -10.63
N ASN A 139 -7.28 -8.15 -9.93
CA ASN A 139 -8.01 -7.92 -8.70
C ASN A 139 -9.36 -7.27 -8.98
N ALA A 140 -10.39 -7.76 -8.32
CA ALA A 140 -11.68 -7.12 -8.19
C ALA A 140 -11.86 -6.69 -6.73
N VAL A 141 -11.87 -5.40 -6.44
CA VAL A 141 -12.05 -4.84 -5.09
C VAL A 141 -13.38 -4.10 -4.98
N PHE A 142 -13.91 -3.94 -3.76
CA PHE A 142 -15.27 -3.45 -3.46
C PHE A 142 -16.37 -4.41 -3.92
N ILE A 143 -16.11 -5.72 -3.88
CA ILE A 143 -17.10 -6.75 -4.16
C ILE A 143 -17.98 -7.02 -2.92
N GLU A 144 -19.18 -7.55 -3.16
CA GLU A 144 -20.10 -7.98 -2.09
C GLU A 144 -19.96 -9.47 -1.79
N ASP A 145 -19.70 -10.30 -2.81
CA ASP A 145 -19.60 -11.75 -2.69
C ASP A 145 -18.53 -12.31 -3.65
N ALA A 146 -17.39 -12.71 -3.07
CA ALA A 146 -16.32 -13.38 -3.81
C ALA A 146 -16.73 -14.72 -4.41
N ASN A 147 -17.69 -15.43 -3.79
CA ASN A 147 -18.17 -16.71 -4.29
C ASN A 147 -18.91 -16.57 -5.64
N ALA A 148 -19.51 -15.41 -5.89
CA ALA A 148 -20.17 -15.12 -7.16
C ALA A 148 -19.20 -14.95 -8.33
N LEU A 149 -17.89 -14.85 -8.06
CA LEU A 149 -16.83 -14.72 -9.07
C LEU A 149 -16.12 -16.04 -9.39
N LEU A 150 -16.57 -17.16 -8.82
CA LEU A 150 -15.89 -18.44 -8.94
C LEU A 150 -16.86 -19.58 -9.35
N GLN A 151 -16.52 -20.29 -10.41
CA GLN A 151 -17.07 -21.62 -10.69
C GLN A 151 -16.11 -22.66 -10.11
N ARG A 152 -16.43 -23.17 -8.91
CA ARG A 152 -15.53 -24.04 -8.17
C ARG A 152 -15.27 -25.36 -8.88
N GLY A 153 -14.00 -25.75 -8.95
CA GLY A 153 -13.61 -27.11 -9.24
C GLY A 153 -14.03 -28.07 -8.13
N THR A 154 -14.07 -29.35 -8.43
CA THR A 154 -14.28 -30.41 -7.43
C THR A 154 -12.92 -30.86 -6.93
N PRO A 155 -12.60 -30.71 -5.62
CA PRO A 155 -11.36 -31.22 -5.08
C PRO A 155 -11.22 -32.73 -5.32
N SER A 156 -10.07 -33.16 -5.81
CA SER A 156 -9.72 -34.58 -5.94
C SER A 156 -9.35 -35.21 -4.59
N GLU A 157 -9.40 -36.55 -4.52
CA GLU A 157 -8.93 -37.30 -3.35
C GLU A 157 -7.81 -38.27 -3.76
N PRO A 158 -6.53 -38.06 -3.35
CA PRO A 158 -6.05 -36.94 -2.53
C PRO A 158 -6.13 -35.59 -3.28
N PHE A 159 -6.14 -34.49 -2.54
CA PHE A 159 -6.22 -33.15 -3.13
C PHE A 159 -5.05 -32.86 -4.07
N ASP A 160 -5.35 -32.46 -5.29
CA ASP A 160 -4.40 -31.96 -6.29
C ASP A 160 -4.71 -30.50 -6.62
N MET A 161 -3.82 -29.62 -6.20
CA MET A 161 -3.97 -28.17 -6.37
C MET A 161 -4.04 -27.76 -7.85
N ARG A 162 -3.22 -28.39 -8.70
CA ARG A 162 -3.17 -28.05 -10.13
C ARG A 162 -4.45 -28.45 -10.84
N ASP A 163 -4.99 -29.64 -10.52
CA ASP A 163 -6.27 -30.11 -11.05
C ASP A 163 -7.40 -29.18 -10.61
N TYR A 164 -7.43 -28.82 -9.32
CA TYR A 164 -8.42 -27.87 -8.79
C TYR A 164 -8.35 -26.51 -9.49
N TYR A 165 -7.14 -25.96 -9.67
CA TYR A 165 -6.91 -24.69 -10.38
C TYR A 165 -7.42 -24.74 -11.83
N ILE A 166 -7.09 -25.80 -12.57
CA ILE A 166 -7.54 -25.99 -13.95
C ILE A 166 -9.08 -26.04 -14.02
N GLN A 167 -9.70 -26.77 -13.12
CA GLN A 167 -11.17 -26.88 -13.08
C GLN A 167 -11.83 -25.55 -12.72
N SER A 168 -11.33 -24.86 -11.69
CA SER A 168 -11.85 -23.58 -11.20
C SER A 168 -11.66 -22.45 -12.19
N GLY A 169 -10.61 -22.49 -13.01
CA GLY A 169 -10.29 -21.48 -14.02
C GLY A 169 -11.03 -21.64 -15.36
N GLN A 170 -12.03 -22.54 -15.46
CA GLN A 170 -12.75 -22.77 -16.72
C GLN A 170 -13.77 -21.69 -17.08
N TRP A 171 -14.22 -20.93 -16.11
CA TRP A 171 -15.14 -19.83 -16.38
C TRP A 171 -14.45 -18.74 -17.18
N PRO A 172 -15.00 -18.30 -18.36
CA PRO A 172 -14.38 -17.29 -19.20
C PRO A 172 -14.07 -16.02 -18.40
N ALA A 173 -12.87 -15.47 -18.59
CA ALA A 173 -12.43 -14.30 -17.85
C ALA A 173 -13.33 -13.08 -18.09
N GLU A 174 -13.83 -12.92 -19.30
CA GLU A 174 -14.77 -11.85 -19.69
C GLU A 174 -16.06 -11.89 -18.84
N GLU A 175 -16.57 -13.10 -18.59
CA GLU A 175 -17.81 -13.29 -17.79
C GLU A 175 -17.53 -13.01 -16.30
N VAL A 176 -16.35 -13.40 -15.79
CA VAL A 176 -15.95 -13.11 -14.41
C VAL A 176 -15.77 -11.61 -14.19
N LEU A 177 -15.12 -10.91 -15.14
CA LEU A 177 -14.98 -9.47 -15.08
C LEU A 177 -16.35 -8.76 -15.10
N GLN A 178 -17.26 -9.25 -15.93
CA GLN A 178 -18.62 -8.72 -15.96
C GLN A 178 -19.32 -8.93 -14.61
N ALA A 179 -19.24 -10.14 -14.03
CA ALA A 179 -19.83 -10.44 -12.73
C ALA A 179 -19.24 -9.58 -11.59
N ALA A 180 -17.94 -9.28 -11.65
CA ALA A 180 -17.31 -8.35 -10.70
C ALA A 180 -17.84 -6.92 -10.87
N ASN A 181 -17.93 -6.44 -12.11
CA ASN A 181 -18.47 -5.11 -12.41
C ASN A 181 -19.97 -4.96 -12.04
N GLU A 182 -20.76 -6.04 -12.16
CA GLU A 182 -22.17 -6.06 -11.73
C GLU A 182 -22.30 -5.87 -10.21
N GLN A 183 -21.29 -6.24 -9.43
CA GLN A 183 -21.18 -5.93 -8.00
C GLN A 183 -20.64 -4.50 -7.74
N GLY A 184 -20.28 -3.75 -8.78
CA GLY A 184 -19.68 -2.42 -8.67
C GLY A 184 -18.20 -2.43 -8.32
N ALA A 185 -17.48 -3.52 -8.59
CA ALA A 185 -16.06 -3.63 -8.34
C ALA A 185 -15.24 -2.63 -9.15
N PHE A 186 -14.12 -2.20 -8.58
CA PHE A 186 -12.99 -1.65 -9.32
C PHE A 186 -12.07 -2.82 -9.68
N VAL A 187 -11.88 -3.06 -10.99
CA VAL A 187 -11.07 -4.18 -11.49
C VAL A 187 -9.77 -3.63 -12.07
N PHE A 188 -8.64 -4.21 -11.68
CA PHE A 188 -7.34 -3.84 -12.21
C PHE A 188 -6.48 -5.05 -12.54
N TRP A 189 -5.63 -4.92 -13.56
CA TRP A 189 -4.72 -5.95 -14.04
C TRP A 189 -3.45 -5.96 -13.19
N ASN A 190 -3.13 -7.13 -12.59
CA ASN A 190 -2.04 -7.31 -11.66
C ASN A 190 -0.74 -7.58 -12.40
N HIS A 191 0.39 -7.10 -11.83
CA HIS A 191 1.77 -7.43 -12.25
C HIS A 191 1.92 -7.84 -13.72
N ALA A 192 1.45 -6.98 -14.62
CA ALA A 192 1.25 -7.22 -16.06
C ALA A 192 2.51 -7.67 -16.83
N TRP A 193 3.67 -7.68 -16.18
CA TRP A 193 4.96 -8.15 -16.72
C TRP A 193 5.32 -9.56 -16.26
N TRP A 194 4.64 -10.07 -15.21
CA TRP A 194 4.96 -11.35 -14.59
C TRP A 194 4.75 -12.50 -15.58
N GLN A 195 5.71 -13.46 -15.62
CA GLN A 195 5.77 -14.59 -16.54
C GLN A 195 5.76 -14.24 -18.06
N LEU A 196 5.73 -12.96 -18.43
CA LEU A 196 5.85 -12.57 -19.82
C LEU A 196 7.33 -12.54 -20.30
N PRO A 197 7.59 -12.75 -21.61
CA PRO A 197 8.93 -12.66 -22.15
C PRO A 197 9.59 -11.32 -21.82
N ASN A 198 10.83 -11.37 -21.32
CA ASN A 198 11.62 -10.20 -20.89
C ASN A 198 11.01 -9.40 -19.75
N GLN A 199 9.98 -9.91 -19.07
CA GLN A 199 9.27 -9.21 -17.98
C GLN A 199 8.75 -7.82 -18.42
N MET A 200 8.23 -7.73 -19.64
CA MET A 200 7.66 -6.51 -20.21
C MET A 200 6.14 -6.64 -20.32
N ALA A 201 5.41 -5.70 -19.74
CA ALA A 201 3.96 -5.65 -19.85
C ALA A 201 3.50 -5.47 -21.29
N ALA A 202 2.53 -6.28 -21.73
CA ALA A 202 1.95 -6.21 -23.07
C ALA A 202 0.48 -6.64 -23.06
N MET A 203 -0.42 -5.77 -23.51
CA MET A 203 -1.84 -6.07 -23.61
C MET A 203 -2.12 -7.10 -24.72
N THR A 204 -3.04 -8.01 -24.44
CA THR A 204 -3.69 -8.87 -25.43
C THR A 204 -4.99 -8.22 -25.93
N ASP A 205 -5.62 -8.83 -26.94
CA ASP A 205 -6.94 -8.42 -27.42
C ASP A 205 -8.00 -8.42 -26.28
N PHE A 206 -7.88 -9.37 -25.34
CA PHE A 206 -8.74 -9.45 -24.16
C PHE A 206 -8.64 -8.18 -23.32
N HIS A 207 -7.42 -7.76 -22.94
CA HIS A 207 -7.20 -6.56 -22.11
C HIS A 207 -7.67 -5.29 -22.82
N VAL A 208 -7.38 -5.18 -24.12
CA VAL A 208 -7.82 -4.02 -24.93
C VAL A 208 -9.35 -3.94 -24.99
N GLN A 209 -10.04 -5.08 -25.14
CA GLN A 209 -11.51 -5.13 -25.16
C GLN A 209 -12.09 -4.84 -23.79
N ALA A 210 -11.53 -5.41 -22.71
CA ALA A 210 -11.96 -5.16 -21.34
C ALA A 210 -11.81 -3.68 -20.93
N ALA A 211 -10.67 -3.06 -21.26
CA ALA A 211 -10.45 -1.63 -21.02
C ALA A 211 -11.45 -0.76 -21.81
N ARG A 212 -11.69 -1.05 -23.09
CA ARG A 212 -12.67 -0.33 -23.91
C ARG A 212 -14.12 -0.51 -23.45
N ALA A 213 -14.45 -1.69 -22.92
CA ALA A 213 -15.76 -1.98 -22.37
C ALA A 213 -15.96 -1.35 -20.97
N GLY A 214 -14.89 -0.85 -20.35
CA GLY A 214 -14.88 -0.34 -18.99
C GLY A 214 -15.03 -1.43 -17.92
N THR A 215 -14.74 -2.69 -18.25
CA THR A 215 -14.73 -3.81 -17.30
C THR A 215 -13.35 -4.05 -16.68
N LEU A 216 -12.32 -3.38 -17.20
CA LEU A 216 -10.98 -3.26 -16.63
C LEU A 216 -10.68 -1.76 -16.48
N GLN A 217 -10.54 -1.27 -15.24
CA GLN A 217 -10.42 0.15 -14.92
C GLN A 217 -9.01 0.57 -14.51
N GLY A 218 -8.17 -0.37 -14.06
CA GLY A 218 -6.83 -0.07 -13.57
C GLY A 218 -5.78 -1.09 -14.02
N ILE A 219 -4.52 -0.76 -13.75
CA ILE A 219 -3.36 -1.64 -13.97
C ILE A 219 -2.30 -1.35 -12.93
N GLU A 220 -1.68 -2.39 -12.40
CA GLU A 220 -0.51 -2.24 -11.54
C GLU A 220 0.68 -1.76 -12.35
N ILE A 221 1.23 -0.64 -11.93
CA ILE A 221 2.48 -0.10 -12.45
C ILE A 221 3.65 -0.36 -11.52
N ALA A 222 3.36 -0.63 -10.25
CA ALA A 222 4.30 -1.07 -9.24
C ALA A 222 3.65 -2.18 -8.39
N ASN A 223 4.37 -3.29 -8.22
CA ASN A 223 3.95 -4.43 -7.42
C ASN A 223 5.19 -5.00 -6.73
N GLY A 224 5.11 -5.18 -5.41
CA GLY A 224 6.22 -5.69 -4.64
C GLY A 224 7.46 -4.80 -4.75
N ASP A 225 8.52 -5.34 -5.28
CA ASP A 225 9.80 -4.64 -5.48
C ASP A 225 10.02 -4.13 -6.92
N THR A 226 9.02 -4.28 -7.79
CA THR A 226 9.12 -4.05 -9.23
C THR A 226 8.25 -2.87 -9.67
N TYR A 227 8.82 -1.99 -10.51
CA TYR A 227 8.13 -0.96 -11.26
C TYR A 227 8.24 -1.25 -12.77
N SER A 228 7.12 -1.14 -13.50
CA SER A 228 7.08 -1.34 -14.96
C SER A 228 6.74 -0.03 -15.69
N PRO A 229 7.69 0.54 -16.42
CA PRO A 229 7.43 1.69 -17.27
C PRO A 229 6.48 1.35 -18.44
N GLU A 230 6.46 0.09 -18.91
CA GLU A 230 5.54 -0.38 -19.95
C GLU A 230 4.10 -0.41 -19.44
N ALA A 231 3.87 -0.92 -18.22
CA ALA A 231 2.55 -0.89 -17.59
C ALA A 231 2.07 0.56 -17.36
N PHE A 232 2.98 1.46 -16.99
CA PHE A 232 2.66 2.89 -16.87
C PHE A 232 2.26 3.48 -18.23
N GLN A 233 2.99 3.17 -19.31
CA GLN A 233 2.62 3.63 -20.65
C GLN A 233 1.25 3.07 -21.08
N ILE A 234 0.98 1.77 -20.83
CA ILE A 234 -0.33 1.15 -21.08
C ILE A 234 -1.44 1.90 -20.34
N ALA A 235 -1.23 2.22 -19.05
CA ALA A 235 -2.19 2.98 -18.27
C ALA A 235 -2.52 4.35 -18.88
N LEU A 236 -1.51 5.04 -19.42
CA LEU A 236 -1.68 6.33 -20.07
C LEU A 236 -2.43 6.21 -21.42
N ASP A 237 -2.07 5.19 -22.22
CA ASP A 237 -2.62 4.99 -23.57
C ASP A 237 -4.09 4.52 -23.55
N HIS A 238 -4.50 3.83 -22.48
CA HIS A 238 -5.83 3.25 -22.34
C HIS A 238 -6.69 3.90 -21.24
N ASP A 239 -6.21 4.99 -20.66
CA ASP A 239 -6.87 5.73 -19.57
C ASP A 239 -7.20 4.87 -18.35
N LEU A 240 -6.32 3.90 -18.03
CA LEU A 240 -6.45 3.05 -16.85
C LEU A 240 -5.88 3.75 -15.63
N THR A 241 -6.48 3.50 -14.47
CA THR A 241 -5.99 3.99 -13.18
C THR A 241 -4.65 3.38 -12.84
N LEU A 242 -3.71 4.22 -12.39
CA LEU A 242 -2.39 3.80 -11.92
C LEU A 242 -2.52 3.15 -10.54
N VAL A 243 -2.06 1.92 -10.40
CA VAL A 243 -2.13 1.15 -9.15
C VAL A 243 -0.74 0.73 -8.70
N GLY A 244 -0.44 0.90 -7.41
CA GLY A 244 0.79 0.42 -6.77
C GLY A 244 0.45 -0.33 -5.49
N VAL A 245 0.97 -1.54 -5.32
CA VAL A 245 0.53 -2.49 -4.30
C VAL A 245 1.67 -3.32 -3.74
N SER A 246 1.46 -3.88 -2.55
CA SER A 246 2.47 -4.74 -1.94
C SER A 246 2.47 -6.17 -2.50
N ASP A 247 1.31 -6.72 -2.81
CA ASP A 247 1.15 -8.14 -3.18
C ASP A 247 1.81 -9.07 -2.14
N VAL A 248 1.68 -8.68 -0.86
CA VAL A 248 2.43 -9.28 0.23
C VAL A 248 1.91 -10.66 0.58
N HIS A 249 2.81 -11.64 0.60
CA HIS A 249 2.52 -13.02 1.00
C HIS A 249 3.10 -13.37 2.37
N ASN A 250 4.29 -12.83 2.70
CA ASN A 250 5.00 -13.04 3.96
C ASN A 250 4.58 -12.01 5.03
N LEU A 251 5.27 -11.99 6.16
CA LEU A 251 5.24 -10.82 7.04
C LEU A 251 5.77 -9.61 6.30
N ILE A 252 5.06 -8.48 6.40
CA ILE A 252 5.40 -7.26 5.68
C ILE A 252 6.83 -6.78 5.97
N ASP A 253 7.32 -6.97 7.19
CA ASP A 253 8.66 -6.55 7.60
C ASP A 253 9.80 -7.41 7.01
N TRP A 254 9.48 -8.57 6.43
CA TRP A 254 10.47 -9.37 5.73
C TRP A 254 10.72 -8.82 4.33
N ASP A 255 9.67 -8.31 3.70
CA ASP A 255 9.73 -7.78 2.34
C ASP A 255 10.10 -6.28 2.35
N TYR A 256 9.67 -5.54 3.39
CA TYR A 256 9.89 -4.10 3.55
C TYR A 256 10.42 -3.77 4.95
N PRO A 257 11.72 -3.97 5.22
CA PRO A 257 12.27 -3.83 6.56
C PRO A 257 12.22 -2.37 7.05
N PRO A 258 11.43 -2.04 8.09
CA PRO A 258 11.26 -0.67 8.56
C PRO A 258 12.54 -0.08 9.16
N HIS A 259 13.42 -0.91 9.73
CA HIS A 259 14.71 -0.47 10.25
C HIS A 259 15.68 0.02 9.16
N ALA A 260 15.44 -0.34 7.88
CA ALA A 260 16.16 0.18 6.73
C ALA A 260 15.49 1.42 6.12
N GLY A 261 14.35 1.86 6.68
CA GLY A 261 13.55 2.97 6.15
C GLY A 261 12.72 2.57 4.93
N ASP A 262 12.50 1.27 4.75
CA ASP A 262 11.74 0.74 3.61
C ASP A 262 10.24 0.71 3.91
N HIS A 263 9.41 0.75 2.86
CA HIS A 263 7.95 0.73 2.95
C HIS A 263 7.35 -0.02 1.77
N ARG A 264 6.13 -0.57 1.98
CA ARG A 264 5.36 -1.17 0.89
C ARG A 264 4.97 -0.15 -0.17
N PRO A 265 4.84 -0.51 -1.45
CA PRO A 265 4.18 0.33 -2.41
C PRO A 265 2.73 0.59 -1.97
N VAL A 266 2.27 1.82 -2.14
CA VAL A 266 0.89 2.20 -1.84
C VAL A 266 0.34 3.14 -2.90
N ASN A 267 -1.00 3.14 -3.00
CA ASN A 267 -1.69 4.21 -3.68
C ASN A 267 -1.94 5.36 -2.68
N LEU A 268 -1.56 6.55 -3.05
CA LEU A 268 -2.06 7.78 -2.46
C LEU A 268 -3.33 8.14 -3.24
N VAL A 269 -4.48 7.72 -2.70
CA VAL A 269 -5.79 7.94 -3.32
C VAL A 269 -6.28 9.33 -2.94
N LEU A 270 -6.53 10.17 -3.93
CA LEU A 270 -7.02 11.53 -3.72
C LEU A 270 -8.55 11.53 -3.66
N ALA A 271 -9.08 11.31 -2.47
CA ALA A 271 -10.51 11.12 -2.19
C ALA A 271 -11.16 12.40 -1.66
N GLU A 272 -12.49 12.54 -1.80
CA GLU A 272 -13.23 13.67 -1.23
C GLU A 272 -13.46 13.49 0.27
N GLU A 273 -13.64 12.24 0.71
CA GLU A 273 -13.92 11.88 2.09
C GLU A 273 -13.15 10.59 2.45
N ARG A 274 -12.94 10.36 3.76
CA ARG A 274 -12.40 9.10 4.27
C ARG A 274 -13.53 8.07 4.39
N SER A 275 -13.94 7.50 3.26
CA SER A 275 -14.99 6.48 3.17
C SER A 275 -14.69 5.48 2.06
N THR A 276 -15.25 4.28 2.17
CA THR A 276 -15.15 3.23 1.14
C THR A 276 -15.66 3.73 -0.21
N GLU A 277 -16.78 4.43 -0.21
CA GLU A 277 -17.42 4.96 -1.41
C GLU A 277 -16.56 6.01 -2.09
N SER A 278 -15.95 6.92 -1.32
CA SER A 278 -15.10 7.98 -1.85
C SER A 278 -13.77 7.45 -2.38
N ILE A 279 -13.17 6.45 -1.71
CA ILE A 279 -11.97 5.73 -2.20
C ILE A 279 -12.31 5.05 -3.53
N ARG A 280 -13.45 4.32 -3.61
CA ARG A 280 -13.88 3.68 -4.85
C ARG A 280 -14.09 4.68 -5.97
N ALA A 281 -14.78 5.79 -5.71
CA ALA A 281 -15.02 6.83 -6.70
C ALA A 281 -13.70 7.43 -7.22
N ALA A 282 -12.77 7.75 -6.33
CA ALA A 282 -11.45 8.28 -6.70
C ALA A 282 -10.64 7.28 -7.56
N LEU A 283 -10.70 5.99 -7.25
CA LEU A 283 -10.08 4.94 -8.07
C LEU A 283 -10.73 4.82 -9.45
N MET A 284 -12.06 4.86 -9.54
CA MET A 284 -12.78 4.82 -10.81
C MET A 284 -12.48 6.03 -11.70
N ASP A 285 -12.25 7.21 -11.10
CA ASP A 285 -11.90 8.46 -11.80
C ASP A 285 -10.39 8.62 -12.06
N GLY A 286 -9.59 7.66 -11.59
CA GLY A 286 -8.14 7.61 -11.78
C GLY A 286 -7.37 8.66 -10.97
N HIS A 287 -7.91 9.08 -9.82
CA HIS A 287 -7.28 10.03 -8.90
C HIS A 287 -6.33 9.34 -7.94
N THR A 288 -5.17 8.91 -8.47
CA THR A 288 -4.13 8.21 -7.72
C THR A 288 -2.74 8.74 -8.01
N VAL A 289 -1.88 8.67 -7.00
CA VAL A 289 -0.43 8.78 -7.11
C VAL A 289 0.17 7.53 -6.45
N VAL A 290 0.98 6.78 -7.17
CA VAL A 290 1.68 5.62 -6.62
C VAL A 290 2.95 6.08 -5.93
N TRP A 291 3.14 5.70 -4.67
CA TRP A 291 4.39 5.85 -3.96
C TRP A 291 5.12 4.51 -3.89
N PHE A 292 6.20 4.39 -4.66
CA PHE A 292 7.02 3.18 -4.77
C PHE A 292 8.46 3.51 -4.43
N ARG A 293 8.99 2.95 -3.34
CA ARG A 293 10.30 3.36 -2.80
C ARG A 293 10.32 4.88 -2.62
N ASN A 294 11.20 5.61 -3.29
CA ASN A 294 11.18 7.08 -3.26
C ASN A 294 10.66 7.71 -4.57
N LEU A 295 9.94 6.95 -5.41
CA LEU A 295 9.27 7.47 -6.61
C LEU A 295 7.82 7.82 -6.30
N LEU A 296 7.37 8.99 -6.76
CA LEU A 296 5.97 9.37 -6.87
C LEU A 296 5.59 9.28 -8.35
N ILE A 297 4.58 8.48 -8.68
CA ILE A 297 4.19 8.20 -10.07
C ILE A 297 2.70 8.50 -10.20
N GLY A 298 2.35 9.48 -11.03
CA GLY A 298 0.96 9.89 -11.15
C GLY A 298 0.72 10.73 -12.40
N ARG A 299 -0.54 10.87 -12.78
CA ARG A 299 -0.92 11.82 -13.83
C ARG A 299 -0.65 13.25 -13.35
N GLU A 300 -0.28 14.12 -14.25
CA GLU A 300 0.04 15.54 -13.92
C GLU A 300 -1.06 16.21 -13.08
N ARG A 301 -2.34 15.92 -13.38
CA ARG A 301 -3.51 16.50 -12.69
C ARG A 301 -3.58 16.14 -11.20
N ASP A 302 -3.00 15.00 -10.81
CA ASP A 302 -3.02 14.45 -9.44
C ASP A 302 -1.68 14.65 -8.73
N LEU A 303 -0.57 14.41 -9.45
CA LEU A 303 0.77 14.51 -8.90
C LEU A 303 1.17 15.96 -8.58
N ARG A 304 0.85 16.94 -9.46
CA ARG A 304 1.20 18.35 -9.22
C ARG A 304 0.58 18.92 -7.93
N PRO A 305 -0.73 18.79 -7.67
CA PRO A 305 -1.33 19.26 -6.42
C PRO A 305 -0.69 18.62 -5.18
N LEU A 306 -0.33 17.33 -5.23
CA LEU A 306 0.34 16.62 -4.14
C LEU A 306 1.77 17.16 -3.91
N LEU A 307 2.53 17.43 -4.98
CA LEU A 307 3.85 18.05 -4.88
C LEU A 307 3.76 19.46 -4.28
N GLU A 308 2.79 20.27 -4.71
CA GLU A 308 2.56 21.63 -4.19
C GLU A 308 2.09 21.63 -2.73
N ALA A 309 1.37 20.58 -2.30
CA ALA A 309 1.00 20.40 -0.90
C ALA A 309 2.21 19.99 -0.05
N SER A 310 3.05 19.09 -0.57
CA SER A 310 4.20 18.50 0.13
C SER A 310 5.39 19.46 0.25
N LEU A 311 5.67 20.24 -0.82
CA LEU A 311 6.85 21.11 -0.92
C LEU A 311 6.44 22.58 -0.93
N LYS A 312 6.94 23.35 0.04
CA LYS A 312 6.65 24.78 0.17
C LYS A 312 7.91 25.60 0.41
N ALA A 313 8.02 26.72 -0.27
CA ALA A 313 8.96 27.78 0.13
C ALA A 313 8.33 28.56 1.30
N THR A 314 8.85 28.40 2.50
CA THR A 314 8.28 28.97 3.73
C THR A 314 8.84 30.34 4.05
N SER A 315 10.10 30.62 3.64
CA SER A 315 10.69 31.93 3.71
C SER A 315 11.79 32.12 2.67
N ALA A 316 12.03 33.37 2.33
CA ALA A 316 13.17 33.80 1.53
C ALA A 316 13.72 35.14 2.06
N SER A 317 15.01 35.27 2.07
CA SER A 317 15.68 36.54 2.53
C SER A 317 17.03 36.71 1.86
N TRP A 318 17.46 37.97 1.76
CA TRP A 318 18.79 38.31 1.26
C TRP A 318 19.85 38.17 2.36
N ARG A 319 21.01 37.59 2.04
CA ARG A 319 22.15 37.55 2.94
C ARG A 319 22.83 38.94 2.94
N GLY A 320 22.36 39.86 3.82
CA GLY A 320 22.80 41.23 3.88
C GLY A 320 22.65 41.97 2.54
N GLU A 321 23.68 42.71 2.14
CA GLU A 321 23.69 43.46 0.86
C GLU A 321 24.12 42.60 -0.35
N SER A 322 24.33 41.29 -0.15
CA SER A 322 24.80 40.43 -1.24
C SER A 322 23.62 40.00 -2.18
N SER A 323 23.98 39.43 -3.35
CA SER A 323 23.03 38.80 -4.26
C SER A 323 22.77 37.34 -3.91
N VAL A 324 22.95 36.97 -2.64
CA VAL A 324 22.67 35.61 -2.16
C VAL A 324 21.29 35.59 -1.54
N LEU A 325 20.40 34.76 -2.11
CA LEU A 325 19.10 34.43 -1.59
C LEU A 325 19.21 33.21 -0.67
N GLU A 326 18.74 33.33 0.56
CA GLU A 326 18.52 32.20 1.48
C GLU A 326 17.04 31.81 1.39
N LEU A 327 16.80 30.61 0.88
CA LEU A 327 15.48 30.03 0.66
C LEU A 327 15.28 28.88 1.64
N VAL A 328 14.18 28.91 2.38
CA VAL A 328 13.77 27.81 3.24
C VAL A 328 12.70 27.01 2.52
N LEU A 329 12.98 25.72 2.26
CA LEU A 329 12.04 24.76 1.73
C LEU A 329 11.59 23.80 2.84
N ALA A 330 10.27 23.66 2.99
CA ALA A 330 9.65 22.67 3.86
C ALA A 330 9.12 21.51 3.03
N ASN A 331 9.31 20.30 3.55
CA ASN A 331 8.70 19.06 3.07
C ASN A 331 7.86 18.49 4.21
N THR A 332 6.57 18.29 3.96
CA THR A 332 5.60 17.78 4.94
C THR A 332 5.18 16.33 4.69
N SER A 333 5.87 15.64 3.77
CA SER A 333 5.55 14.26 3.37
C SER A 333 6.67 13.28 3.76
N ASP A 334 6.39 11.99 3.66
CA ASP A 334 7.38 10.92 3.85
C ASP A 334 8.32 10.74 2.66
N ALA A 335 8.00 11.30 1.49
CA ALA A 335 8.91 11.25 0.35
C ALA A 335 10.08 12.22 0.53
N SER A 336 11.30 11.78 0.20
CA SER A 336 12.44 12.67 0.01
C SER A 336 12.41 13.21 -1.41
N PHE A 337 12.50 14.54 -1.61
CA PHE A 337 12.46 15.14 -2.94
C PHE A 337 13.85 15.48 -3.48
N VAL A 338 14.09 15.08 -4.73
CA VAL A 338 15.32 15.40 -5.46
C VAL A 338 14.99 16.47 -6.50
N LEU A 339 15.39 17.72 -6.22
CA LEU A 339 15.05 18.90 -7.02
C LEU A 339 16.22 19.33 -7.88
N GLU A 340 16.07 19.25 -9.21
CA GLU A 340 16.99 19.83 -10.17
C GLU A 340 16.62 21.28 -10.44
N ASN A 341 17.56 22.20 -10.23
CA ASN A 341 17.36 23.61 -10.50
C ASN A 341 17.33 23.88 -12.01
N LEU A 342 16.24 24.44 -12.50
CA LEU A 342 16.04 24.85 -13.89
C LEU A 342 16.15 26.37 -14.09
N SER A 343 16.42 27.13 -13.00
CA SER A 343 16.58 28.58 -13.07
C SER A 343 17.96 28.97 -13.57
N GLU A 344 18.13 30.23 -13.94
CA GLU A 344 19.45 30.85 -14.21
C GLU A 344 20.30 31.08 -12.95
N HIS A 345 19.75 30.84 -11.77
CA HIS A 345 20.40 31.07 -10.49
C HIS A 345 21.27 29.88 -10.11
N THR A 346 22.33 30.12 -9.36
CA THR A 346 23.29 29.09 -8.99
C THR A 346 23.18 28.72 -7.52
N LEU A 347 23.03 27.45 -7.21
CA LEU A 347 23.19 26.91 -5.86
C LEU A 347 24.62 27.12 -5.40
N ILE A 348 24.81 27.58 -4.14
CA ILE A 348 26.16 27.97 -3.67
C ILE A 348 26.95 26.79 -3.10
N ASN A 349 26.27 25.95 -2.32
CA ASN A 349 26.90 24.85 -1.59
C ASN A 349 26.63 23.49 -2.22
N ASP A 350 25.75 23.44 -3.21
CA ASP A 350 25.29 22.24 -3.85
C ASP A 350 25.60 22.26 -5.37
N ALA A 351 25.54 21.12 -6.02
CA ALA A 351 25.55 21.05 -7.46
C ALA A 351 24.24 21.64 -8.03
N ASN A 352 23.81 21.26 -9.22
CA ASN A 352 22.53 21.73 -9.76
C ASN A 352 21.30 21.01 -9.18
N THR A 353 21.48 20.16 -8.19
CA THR A 353 20.44 19.31 -7.58
C THR A 353 20.55 19.38 -6.06
N ILE A 354 19.43 19.54 -5.39
CA ILE A 354 19.30 19.47 -3.93
C ILE A 354 18.36 18.33 -3.52
N VAL A 355 18.54 17.85 -2.30
CA VAL A 355 17.63 16.88 -1.67
C VAL A 355 16.91 17.56 -0.53
N VAL A 356 15.57 17.50 -0.54
CA VAL A 356 14.72 17.98 0.57
C VAL A 356 14.22 16.75 1.31
N PRO A 357 14.77 16.44 2.50
CA PRO A 357 14.41 15.24 3.25
C PRO A 357 12.95 15.22 3.69
N PRO A 358 12.39 14.05 4.05
CA PRO A 358 11.06 13.95 4.64
C PRO A 358 10.94 14.82 5.90
N HIS A 359 9.78 15.42 6.13
CA HIS A 359 9.44 16.18 7.33
C HIS A 359 10.51 17.20 7.75
N SER A 360 11.14 17.85 6.76
CA SER A 360 12.24 18.80 6.96
C SER A 360 11.85 20.23 6.68
N ASN A 361 12.70 21.14 7.13
CA ASN A 361 12.60 22.57 6.90
C ASN A 361 14.02 23.13 6.75
N ASP A 362 14.60 23.01 5.55
CA ASP A 362 16.01 23.24 5.29
C ASP A 362 16.28 24.53 4.50
N THR A 363 17.43 25.16 4.75
CA THR A 363 17.83 26.39 4.07
C THR A 363 18.82 26.11 2.94
N TYR A 364 18.48 26.62 1.75
CA TYR A 364 19.30 26.54 0.54
C TYR A 364 19.76 27.95 0.12
N SER A 365 21.01 28.06 -0.26
CA SER A 365 21.60 29.37 -0.67
C SER A 365 21.78 29.41 -2.18
N LEU A 366 21.15 30.42 -2.82
CA LEU A 366 21.23 30.64 -4.26
C LEU A 366 21.90 31.99 -4.56
N ARG A 367 22.84 32.02 -5.48
CA ARG A 367 23.31 33.26 -6.08
C ARG A 367 22.39 33.65 -7.20
N VAL A 368 21.71 34.79 -7.09
CA VAL A 368 20.87 35.35 -8.14
C VAL A 368 21.65 36.36 -8.97
N SER A 369 21.28 36.50 -10.24
CA SER A 369 21.89 37.44 -11.17
C SER A 369 21.64 38.89 -10.77
N GLU A 370 20.40 39.19 -10.35
CA GLU A 370 19.96 40.51 -9.92
C GLU A 370 18.92 40.40 -8.80
N ARG A 371 18.99 41.25 -7.79
CA ARG A 371 17.99 41.31 -6.72
C ARG A 371 16.66 41.85 -7.26
N SER A 372 15.59 41.19 -6.91
CA SER A 372 14.22 41.55 -7.31
C SER A 372 13.25 41.32 -6.15
N ASP A 373 12.12 42.02 -6.16
CA ASP A 373 11.02 41.83 -5.18
C ASP A 373 10.34 40.47 -5.32
N THR A 374 10.52 39.80 -6.47
CA THR A 374 10.00 38.47 -6.71
C THR A 374 11.02 37.63 -7.45
N ILE A 375 11.33 36.48 -6.88
CA ILE A 375 12.19 35.48 -7.51
C ILE A 375 11.33 34.25 -7.85
N VAL A 376 11.47 33.75 -9.08
CA VAL A 376 10.83 32.53 -9.56
C VAL A 376 11.89 31.45 -9.76
N LEU A 377 11.69 30.31 -9.11
CA LEU A 377 12.62 29.20 -9.12
C LEU A 377 11.93 27.97 -9.72
N PRO A 378 12.01 27.75 -11.04
CA PRO A 378 11.55 26.52 -11.66
C PRO A 378 12.48 25.37 -11.26
N VAL A 379 11.89 24.23 -10.93
CA VAL A 379 12.61 23.00 -10.58
C VAL A 379 11.96 21.81 -11.25
N ARG A 380 12.79 20.78 -11.52
CA ARG A 380 12.33 19.45 -11.93
C ARG A 380 12.46 18.51 -10.75
N VAL A 381 11.40 17.79 -10.43
CA VAL A 381 11.36 16.80 -9.35
C VAL A 381 11.79 15.44 -9.91
N ARG A 382 13.07 15.08 -9.69
CA ARG A 382 13.72 13.92 -10.33
C ARG A 382 13.21 12.56 -9.86
N ASN A 383 12.42 12.52 -8.82
CA ASN A 383 11.74 11.34 -8.30
C ASN A 383 10.20 11.45 -8.35
N ALA A 384 9.67 12.26 -9.27
CA ALA A 384 8.24 12.36 -9.54
C ALA A 384 8.00 12.22 -11.05
N LEU A 385 7.26 11.17 -11.47
CA LEU A 385 7.05 10.79 -12.86
C LEU A 385 5.60 11.04 -13.28
N THR A 386 5.40 11.73 -14.41
CA THR A 386 4.10 11.95 -15.06
C THR A 386 3.88 11.06 -16.29
N ALA A 387 4.94 10.49 -16.84
CA ALA A 387 4.98 9.43 -17.83
C ALA A 387 6.33 8.69 -17.70
N PRO A 388 6.54 7.53 -18.33
CA PRO A 388 7.84 6.89 -18.37
C PRO A 388 8.93 7.89 -18.80
N ASP A 389 9.97 8.04 -17.96
CA ASP A 389 11.10 8.97 -18.14
C ASP A 389 10.74 10.47 -18.21
N VAL A 390 9.48 10.86 -17.93
CA VAL A 390 9.03 12.25 -17.89
C VAL A 390 8.82 12.68 -16.43
N TYR A 391 9.66 13.62 -15.99
CA TYR A 391 9.64 14.12 -14.62
C TYR A 391 8.71 15.33 -14.48
N ALA A 392 8.05 15.41 -13.33
CA ALA A 392 7.23 16.57 -12.97
C ALA A 392 8.10 17.82 -12.81
N GLU A 393 7.57 18.97 -13.22
CA GLU A 393 8.19 20.28 -13.02
C GLU A 393 7.25 21.17 -12.20
N MET A 394 7.81 21.94 -11.27
CA MET A 394 7.10 22.92 -10.47
C MET A 394 7.92 24.20 -10.31
N GLN A 395 7.36 25.22 -9.68
CA GLN A 395 8.09 26.46 -9.40
C GLN A 395 7.80 26.99 -8.01
N PHE A 396 8.84 27.48 -7.36
CA PHE A 396 8.68 28.30 -6.15
C PHE A 396 8.66 29.78 -6.54
N ARG A 397 7.71 30.52 -6.02
CA ARG A 397 7.65 31.97 -6.15
C ARG A 397 7.81 32.57 -4.78
N VAL A 398 8.86 33.36 -4.60
CA VAL A 398 9.21 33.96 -3.31
C VAL A 398 9.46 35.47 -3.41
N SER A 399 9.22 36.15 -2.31
CA SER A 399 9.44 37.60 -2.16
C SER A 399 10.38 37.81 -0.97
N PRO A 400 11.71 37.97 -1.21
CA PRO A 400 12.74 38.06 -0.19
C PRO A 400 12.70 39.35 0.64
#